data_c2fbde20171bffac2bdd611fe5c8c75e
#
_entry.id   c2fbde20171bffac2bdd611fe5c8c75e
#
_cell.length_a   1.000
_cell.length_b   1.000
_cell.length_c   1.000
_cell.angle_alpha   90.00
_cell.angle_beta   90.00
_cell.angle_gamma   90.00
#
_symmetry.space_group_name_H-M   'P 1'
#
loop_
_entity.id
_entity.type
_entity.pdbx_description
1 polymer ?
#
loop_
_entity_poly.entity_id
_entity_poly.type
_entity_poly.pdbx_seq_one_letter_code
_entity_poly.pdbx_strand_id
1 'polypeptide(L)'
;MKTKKTILLPKHQQVLSLFGEQIKLARKRRKLTTIQVSDRANIDRTTLYQIEKGNPSVSMGAYFNVLRALNLQDDFLKLAADDEFGR
;
A
#
# COMPACT_ATOMS: atom_id res chain seq x y z
N MET A 1 14.75 2.59 -18.78
CA MET A 1 13.38 2.75 -19.21
C MET A 1 12.59 3.60 -18.24
N LYS A 2 11.84 4.54 -18.77
CA LYS A 2 11.03 5.40 -17.91
C LYS A 2 9.73 4.75 -17.53
N THR A 3 9.40 4.82 -16.26
CA THR A 3 8.12 4.37 -15.77
C THR A 3 7.10 5.49 -15.93
N LYS A 4 5.98 5.21 -16.57
CA LYS A 4 4.91 6.18 -16.68
C LYS A 4 4.24 6.37 -15.33
N LYS A 5 3.94 7.62 -15.02
CA LYS A 5 3.12 7.91 -13.86
C LYS A 5 1.71 7.39 -14.06
N THR A 6 1.20 6.69 -13.07
CA THR A 6 -0.19 6.28 -13.06
C THR A 6 -1.03 7.41 -12.48
N ILE A 7 -2.05 7.81 -13.23
CA ILE A 7 -2.92 8.90 -12.80
C ILE A 7 -4.34 8.35 -12.65
N LEU A 8 -4.92 8.58 -11.50
CA LEU A 8 -6.29 8.16 -11.20
C LEU A 8 -7.21 9.37 -11.23
N LEU A 9 -8.48 9.12 -11.57
CA LEU A 9 -9.50 10.15 -11.40
C LEU A 9 -9.58 10.55 -9.91
N PRO A 10 -9.94 11.81 -9.61
CA PRO A 10 -9.88 12.28 -8.24
C PRO A 10 -10.60 11.40 -7.22
N LYS A 11 -11.79 10.89 -7.56
CA LYS A 11 -12.51 10.06 -6.59
C LYS A 11 -11.87 8.72 -6.36
N HIS A 12 -11.18 8.18 -7.37
CA HIS A 12 -10.44 6.91 -7.20
C HIS A 12 -9.14 7.15 -6.46
N GLN A 13 -8.51 8.29 -6.69
CA GLN A 13 -7.33 8.66 -5.93
C GLN A 13 -7.67 8.79 -4.44
N GLN A 14 -8.85 9.29 -4.11
CA GLN A 14 -9.27 9.38 -2.72
C GLN A 14 -9.31 8.01 -2.04
N VAL A 15 -9.76 6.99 -2.76
CA VAL A 15 -9.77 5.63 -2.23
C VAL A 15 -8.36 5.17 -1.89
N LEU A 16 -7.43 5.40 -2.81
CA LEU A 16 -6.06 4.96 -2.60
C LEU A 16 -5.37 5.78 -1.51
N SER A 17 -5.67 7.08 -1.44
CA SER A 17 -5.12 7.92 -0.38
C SER A 17 -5.62 7.47 0.99
N LEU A 18 -6.89 7.08 1.08
CA LEU A 18 -7.44 6.55 2.32
C LEU A 18 -6.78 5.22 2.69
N PHE A 19 -6.55 4.38 1.69
CA PHE A 19 -5.82 3.13 1.90
C PHE A 19 -4.42 3.38 2.45
N GLY A 20 -3.72 4.35 1.89
CA GLY A 20 -2.40 4.72 2.39
C GLY A 20 -2.45 5.22 3.83
N GLU A 21 -3.47 6.00 4.15
CA GLU A 21 -3.66 6.48 5.51
C GLU A 21 -3.90 5.32 6.48
N GLN A 22 -4.67 4.33 6.05
CA GLN A 22 -4.92 3.14 6.87
C GLN A 22 -3.65 2.33 7.10
N ILE A 23 -2.79 2.26 6.09
CA ILE A 23 -1.48 1.62 6.26
C ILE A 23 -0.66 2.36 7.32
N LYS A 24 -0.64 3.69 7.23
CA LYS A 24 0.09 4.51 8.19
C LYS A 24 -0.44 4.28 9.61
N LEU A 25 -1.75 4.26 9.77
CA LEU A 25 -2.36 4.02 11.08
C LEU A 25 -2.06 2.61 11.59
N ALA A 26 -2.05 1.63 10.71
CA ALA A 26 -1.70 0.26 11.10
C ALA A 26 -0.26 0.18 11.60
N ARG A 27 0.64 0.90 10.95
CA ARG A 27 2.03 0.99 11.40
C ARG A 27 2.10 1.62 12.79
N LYS A 28 1.38 2.74 12.98
CA LYS A 28 1.40 3.46 14.25
C LYS A 28 0.80 2.65 15.38
N ARG A 29 -0.28 1.92 15.10
CA ARG A 29 -0.90 1.06 16.13
C ARG A 29 0.08 -0.01 16.62
N ARG A 30 0.97 -0.45 15.77
CA ARG A 30 1.99 -1.45 16.12
C ARG A 30 3.25 -0.81 16.70
N LYS A 31 3.25 0.52 16.84
CA LYS A 31 4.39 1.29 17.36
C LYS A 31 5.65 1.03 16.56
N LEU A 32 5.50 0.87 15.25
CA LEU A 32 6.64 0.66 14.36
C LEU A 32 7.03 1.98 13.72
N THR A 33 8.34 2.19 13.59
CA THR A 33 8.87 3.36 12.92
C THR A 33 8.87 3.15 11.41
N THR A 34 8.99 4.25 10.66
CA THR A 34 9.14 4.14 9.21
C THR A 34 10.39 3.37 8.84
N ILE A 35 11.47 3.52 9.62
CA ILE A 35 12.70 2.76 9.37
C ILE A 35 12.44 1.27 9.51
N GLN A 36 11.77 0.87 10.58
CA GLN A 36 11.51 -0.55 10.81
C GLN A 36 10.65 -1.16 9.71
N VAL A 37 9.60 -0.46 9.29
CA VAL A 37 8.71 -1.00 8.26
C VAL A 37 9.40 -1.02 6.91
N SER A 38 10.12 0.04 6.55
CA SER A 38 10.81 0.06 5.26
C SER A 38 11.88 -1.03 5.18
N ASP A 39 12.60 -1.26 6.28
CA ASP A 39 13.59 -2.35 6.32
C ASP A 39 12.94 -3.71 6.14
N ARG A 40 11.84 -3.97 6.85
CA ARG A 40 11.13 -5.25 6.75
C ARG A 40 10.52 -5.46 5.38
N ALA A 41 10.06 -4.37 4.76
CA ALA A 41 9.45 -4.43 3.43
C ALA A 41 10.49 -4.40 2.32
N ASN A 42 11.76 -4.20 2.66
CA ASN A 42 12.86 -4.11 1.70
C ASN A 42 12.63 -3.00 0.67
N ILE A 43 12.19 -1.86 1.16
CA ILE A 43 12.01 -0.64 0.35
C ILE A 43 12.69 0.51 1.09
N ASP A 44 12.91 1.62 0.38
CA ASP A 44 13.46 2.79 1.05
C ASP A 44 12.32 3.58 1.73
N ARG A 45 12.70 4.52 2.59
CA ARG A 45 11.72 5.30 3.34
C ARG A 45 10.91 6.23 2.44
N THR A 46 11.51 6.69 1.35
CA THR A 46 10.80 7.52 0.38
C THR A 46 9.65 6.75 -0.23
N THR A 47 9.88 5.48 -0.61
CA THR A 47 8.82 4.64 -1.16
C THR A 47 7.74 4.39 -0.11
N LEU A 48 8.11 4.14 1.13
CA LEU A 48 7.11 3.97 2.18
C LEU A 48 6.27 5.24 2.36
N TYR A 49 6.91 6.40 2.33
CA TYR A 49 6.19 7.66 2.42
C TYR A 49 5.17 7.79 1.30
N GLN A 50 5.56 7.43 0.07
CA GLN A 50 4.64 7.47 -1.07
C GLN A 50 3.48 6.50 -0.90
N ILE A 51 3.75 5.32 -0.36
CA ILE A 51 2.69 4.34 -0.08
C ILE A 51 1.70 4.90 0.93
N GLU A 52 2.18 5.53 1.99
CA GLU A 52 1.30 6.09 3.01
C GLU A 52 0.53 7.31 2.51
N LYS A 53 0.97 7.88 1.40
CA LYS A 53 0.21 8.94 0.71
C LYS A 53 -0.75 8.38 -0.33
N GLY A 54 -0.71 7.09 -0.60
CA GLY A 54 -1.57 6.48 -1.59
C GLY A 54 -1.14 6.73 -3.02
N ASN A 55 0.17 6.81 -3.26
CA ASN A 55 0.70 7.09 -4.59
C ASN A 55 0.41 5.90 -5.52
N PRO A 56 -0.36 6.11 -6.60
CA PRO A 56 -0.71 5.01 -7.51
C PRO A 56 0.43 4.55 -8.41
N SER A 57 1.52 5.31 -8.46
CA SER A 57 2.67 4.94 -9.30
C SER A 57 3.64 4.01 -8.61
N VAL A 58 3.47 3.75 -7.31
CA VAL A 58 4.27 2.75 -6.60
C VAL A 58 3.76 1.36 -6.98
N SER A 59 4.66 0.42 -7.15
CA SER A 59 4.29 -0.92 -7.60
C SER A 59 3.40 -1.62 -6.57
N MET A 60 2.54 -2.50 -7.08
CA MET A 60 1.72 -3.33 -6.21
C MET A 60 2.60 -4.20 -5.30
N GLY A 61 3.73 -4.68 -5.81
CA GLY A 61 4.63 -5.48 -5.01
C GLY A 61 5.17 -4.73 -3.80
N ALA A 62 5.47 -3.44 -3.97
CA ALA A 62 5.94 -2.64 -2.84
C ALA A 62 4.83 -2.46 -1.80
N TYR A 63 3.60 -2.18 -2.26
CA TYR A 63 2.46 -2.12 -1.35
C TYR A 63 2.28 -3.45 -0.61
N PHE A 64 2.35 -4.55 -1.34
CA PHE A 64 2.19 -5.87 -0.75
C PHE A 64 3.25 -6.13 0.33
N ASN A 65 4.50 -5.75 0.05
CA ASN A 65 5.59 -5.97 1.00
C ASN A 65 5.38 -5.17 2.28
N VAL A 66 4.81 -3.96 2.17
CA VAL A 66 4.47 -3.18 3.37
C VAL A 66 3.38 -3.87 4.16
N LEU A 67 2.34 -4.37 3.49
CA LEU A 67 1.27 -5.09 4.17
C LEU A 67 1.82 -6.34 4.86
N ARG A 68 2.73 -7.04 4.20
CA ARG A 68 3.39 -8.21 4.79
C ARG A 68 4.19 -7.82 6.04
N ALA A 69 4.91 -6.70 5.98
CA ALA A 69 5.66 -6.21 7.13
C ALA A 69 4.75 -5.89 8.31
N LEU A 70 3.48 -5.55 8.02
CA LEU A 70 2.47 -5.26 9.04
C LEU A 70 1.61 -6.48 9.37
N ASN A 71 1.89 -7.62 8.75
CA ASN A 71 1.14 -8.87 8.90
C ASN A 71 -0.31 -8.75 8.43
N LEU A 72 -0.52 -7.98 7.36
CA LEU A 72 -1.84 -7.76 6.77
C LEU A 72 -1.94 -8.33 5.35
N GLN A 73 -0.96 -9.14 4.95
CA GLN A 73 -0.91 -9.65 3.57
C GLN A 73 -2.10 -10.53 3.22
N ASP A 74 -2.68 -11.20 4.19
CA ASP A 74 -3.78 -12.12 3.90
C ASP A 74 -5.05 -11.39 3.47
N ASP A 75 -5.17 -10.11 3.78
CA ASP A 75 -6.32 -9.33 3.35
C ASP A 75 -6.34 -9.16 1.82
N PHE A 76 -5.20 -9.32 1.15
CA PHE A 76 -5.18 -9.32 -0.30
C PHE A 76 -6.02 -10.44 -0.89
N LEU A 77 -6.10 -11.56 -0.20
CA LEU A 77 -6.89 -12.69 -0.69
C LEU A 77 -8.38 -12.39 -0.75
N LYS A 78 -8.82 -11.36 -0.02
CA LYS A 78 -10.22 -10.99 0.04
C LYS A 78 -10.63 -10.01 -1.04
N LEU A 79 -9.67 -9.33 -1.67
CA LEU A 79 -9.96 -8.18 -2.52
C LEU A 79 -10.88 -8.48 -3.69
N ALA A 80 -10.76 -9.62 -4.33
CA ALA A 80 -11.62 -9.98 -5.44
C ALA A 80 -12.16 -11.39 -5.28
N ALA A 81 -12.05 -11.94 -4.07
CA ALA A 81 -12.29 -13.35 -3.86
C ALA A 81 -13.75 -13.73 -3.97
N ASP A 82 -14.65 -12.80 -3.66
CA ASP A 82 -16.08 -13.11 -3.61
C ASP A 82 -16.85 -12.17 -4.53
N ASP A 83 -16.38 -12.04 -5.75
CA ASP A 83 -16.98 -11.20 -6.76
C ASP A 83 -18.03 -12.02 -7.51
N GLU A 84 -19.30 -11.73 -7.27
CA GLU A 84 -20.36 -12.50 -7.89
C GLU A 84 -20.43 -12.36 -9.40
N PHE A 85 -19.83 -11.32 -9.97
CA PHE A 85 -19.76 -11.17 -11.42
C PHE A 85 -18.53 -11.81 -12.03
N GLY A 86 -17.50 -12.07 -11.23
CA GLY A 86 -16.24 -12.58 -11.71
C GLY A 86 -16.07 -14.07 -11.65
N ARG A 87 -17.07 -14.76 -11.23
CA ARG A 87 -17.00 -16.22 -11.11
C ARG A 87 -17.34 -16.93 -12.37
#